data_652635439af00d1fa4185b809ac110ab
#
_entry.id   652635439af00d1fa4185b809ac110ab
#
_cell.length_a   1.000
_cell.length_b   1.000
_cell.length_c   1.000
_cell.angle_alpha   90.00
_cell.angle_beta   90.00
_cell.angle_gamma   90.00
#
_symmetry.space_group_name_H-M   'P 1'
#
loop_
_entity.id
_entity.type
_entity.pdbx_description
1 polymer ?
#
loop_
_entity_poly.entity_id
_entity_poly.type
_entity_poly.pdbx_seq_one_letter_code
_entity_poly.pdbx_strand_id
1 'polypeptide(L)'
;MVDKQRTLPELLAPAGDMERLKMAVLYGADAVYLAGTDFGMRAFAGNFDPDELKAAVAYAHAHNVRVHCTINTMPRGDEIVRLPAHLERLNDAGVDAVIVADLGAFTLAGKYAPNCQRHISTQASISNYVTANAWYDLGASRVILARELSLEEIRTIRENTPAELEIEAFVHGAMCVSYSGRCLLSNYMTGRDASRGACAQPCRYHYALMEEKRPGEYFPIEEDEKGSYILNSRDMCMIDHLDDLLDVGLSSLKIEGRAKSAYYAAIVTGAYRHCLDDAAAGRPIDPVWRDEVEHVSHRPYATGFYYGYPGQYYENSRYIREWQVV
;
A
#
# COMPACT_ATOMS: atom_id res chain seq x y z
N MET A 1 3.67 35.15 -13.35
CA MET A 1 3.51 34.01 -12.40
C MET A 1 4.70 33.11 -12.69
N VAL A 2 5.61 32.95 -11.73
CA VAL A 2 6.77 32.08 -11.88
C VAL A 2 6.22 30.65 -11.92
N ASP A 3 6.45 29.98 -13.04
CA ASP A 3 6.16 28.57 -13.23
C ASP A 3 6.93 27.80 -12.15
N LYS A 4 6.25 27.45 -11.06
CA LYS A 4 6.83 26.55 -10.05
C LYS A 4 6.92 25.20 -10.73
N GLN A 5 8.10 24.86 -11.20
CA GLN A 5 8.40 23.51 -11.68
C GLN A 5 7.97 22.54 -10.56
N ARG A 6 6.84 21.86 -10.77
CA ARG A 6 6.29 20.89 -9.78
C ARG A 6 7.31 19.77 -9.64
N THR A 7 7.82 19.57 -8.44
CA THR A 7 8.67 18.42 -8.14
C THR A 7 7.79 17.18 -8.19
N LEU A 8 8.12 16.22 -9.07
CA LEU A 8 7.39 14.96 -9.14
C LEU A 8 7.57 14.15 -7.85
N PRO A 9 6.49 13.61 -7.29
CA PRO A 9 6.58 12.65 -6.22
C PRO A 9 7.18 11.33 -6.73
N GLU A 10 7.83 10.59 -5.83
CA GLU A 10 8.28 9.23 -6.08
C GLU A 10 7.09 8.32 -6.39
N LEU A 11 7.16 7.56 -7.48
CA LEU A 11 6.23 6.48 -7.77
C LEU A 11 6.72 5.18 -7.12
N LEU A 12 6.06 4.75 -6.04
CA LEU A 12 6.42 3.56 -5.26
C LEU A 12 5.56 2.37 -5.66
N ALA A 13 6.16 1.41 -6.34
CA ALA A 13 5.49 0.24 -6.89
C ALA A 13 5.67 -1.02 -6.03
N PRO A 14 4.70 -1.97 -6.06
CA PRO A 14 4.78 -3.22 -5.32
C PRO A 14 5.70 -4.25 -6.01
N ALA A 15 6.53 -4.95 -5.22
CA ALA A 15 7.36 -6.05 -5.68
C ALA A 15 7.19 -7.26 -4.75
N GLY A 16 6.36 -8.23 -5.17
CA GLY A 16 6.12 -9.46 -4.40
C GLY A 16 7.21 -10.51 -4.60
N ASP A 17 7.89 -10.49 -5.74
CA ASP A 17 9.00 -11.37 -6.12
C ASP A 17 9.87 -10.67 -7.18
N MET A 18 10.92 -11.37 -7.65
CA MET A 18 11.87 -10.83 -8.63
C MET A 18 11.22 -10.50 -9.99
N GLU A 19 10.20 -11.24 -10.42
CA GLU A 19 9.50 -10.97 -11.68
C GLU A 19 8.72 -9.66 -11.59
N ARG A 20 7.94 -9.47 -10.51
CA ARG A 20 7.18 -8.24 -10.24
C ARG A 20 8.10 -7.05 -10.05
N LEU A 21 9.24 -7.24 -9.39
CA LEU A 21 10.25 -6.20 -9.22
C LEU A 21 10.77 -5.72 -10.58
N LYS A 22 11.15 -6.65 -11.45
CA LYS A 22 11.63 -6.31 -12.81
C LYS A 22 10.56 -5.57 -13.61
N MET A 23 9.30 -6.00 -13.52
CA MET A 23 8.20 -5.30 -14.19
C MET A 23 8.03 -3.88 -13.65
N ALA A 24 7.97 -3.69 -12.33
CA ALA A 24 7.87 -2.36 -11.73
C ALA A 24 9.00 -1.43 -12.17
N VAL A 25 10.24 -1.91 -12.17
CA VAL A 25 11.42 -1.15 -12.61
C VAL A 25 11.33 -0.78 -14.09
N LEU A 26 11.03 -1.74 -14.95
CA LEU A 26 10.94 -1.51 -16.40
C LEU A 26 9.82 -0.56 -16.82
N TYR A 27 8.74 -0.52 -16.03
CA TYR A 27 7.58 0.32 -16.27
C TYR A 27 7.60 1.65 -15.50
N GLY A 28 8.76 2.04 -14.97
CA GLY A 28 9.03 3.43 -14.55
C GLY A 28 8.76 3.72 -13.07
N ALA A 29 8.87 2.73 -12.18
CA ALA A 29 8.89 2.99 -10.76
C ALA A 29 10.18 3.75 -10.36
N ASP A 30 10.06 4.75 -9.47
CA ASP A 30 11.20 5.42 -8.84
C ASP A 30 11.69 4.65 -7.63
N ALA A 31 10.80 3.89 -6.99
CA ALA A 31 11.11 2.98 -5.89
C ALA A 31 10.19 1.76 -5.91
N VAL A 32 10.66 0.66 -5.34
CA VAL A 32 9.87 -0.55 -5.13
C VAL A 32 9.80 -0.89 -3.65
N TYR A 33 8.66 -1.44 -3.20
CA TYR A 33 8.58 -1.99 -1.85
C TYR A 33 8.34 -3.50 -1.87
N LEU A 34 9.11 -4.17 -1.03
CA LEU A 34 9.14 -5.63 -0.95
C LEU A 34 9.15 -6.10 0.52
N ALA A 35 9.22 -7.38 0.77
CA ALA A 35 9.44 -7.95 2.09
C ALA A 35 10.39 -9.14 2.01
N GLY A 36 11.16 -9.33 3.08
CA GLY A 36 11.79 -10.61 3.36
C GLY A 36 10.80 -11.68 3.82
N THR A 37 11.28 -12.88 4.04
CA THR A 37 10.49 -14.03 4.53
C THR A 37 9.90 -13.79 5.92
N ASP A 38 10.49 -12.89 6.70
CA ASP A 38 10.06 -12.54 8.06
C ASP A 38 9.51 -11.10 8.13
N PHE A 39 8.65 -10.82 9.12
CA PHE A 39 8.17 -9.49 9.52
C PHE A 39 7.35 -8.70 8.49
N GLY A 40 7.00 -9.27 7.35
CA GLY A 40 6.18 -8.63 6.32
C GLY A 40 4.69 -8.97 6.44
N MET A 41 3.81 -7.98 6.18
CA MET A 41 2.33 -8.12 6.28
C MET A 41 1.66 -8.97 5.20
N ARG A 42 2.38 -9.59 4.31
CA ARG A 42 1.86 -10.45 3.24
C ARG A 42 2.57 -11.80 3.28
N ALA A 43 2.34 -12.57 4.36
CA ALA A 43 2.98 -13.86 4.57
C ALA A 43 2.77 -14.88 3.43
N PHE A 44 1.66 -14.73 2.67
CA PHE A 44 1.31 -15.59 1.54
C PHE A 44 1.60 -14.97 0.16
N ALA A 45 2.16 -13.76 0.09
CA ALA A 45 2.75 -13.24 -1.14
C ALA A 45 4.15 -13.85 -1.33
N GLY A 46 4.69 -13.80 -2.53
CA GLY A 46 6.12 -14.01 -2.72
C GLY A 46 6.89 -13.10 -1.75
N ASN A 47 7.92 -13.59 -1.12
CA ASN A 47 8.80 -12.84 -0.25
C ASN A 47 10.22 -13.24 -0.60
N PHE A 48 11.17 -12.31 -0.45
CA PHE A 48 12.55 -12.53 -0.84
C PHE A 48 13.32 -13.24 0.27
N ASP A 49 13.98 -14.32 -0.04
CA ASP A 49 15.00 -14.86 0.85
C ASP A 49 16.24 -13.92 0.89
N PRO A 50 17.20 -14.15 1.79
CA PRO A 50 18.34 -13.23 1.93
C PRO A 50 19.20 -13.06 0.67
N ASP A 51 19.34 -14.09 -0.16
CA ASP A 51 20.14 -14.03 -1.39
C ASP A 51 19.34 -13.38 -2.53
N GLU A 52 18.07 -13.71 -2.64
CA GLU A 52 17.13 -13.05 -3.55
C GLU A 52 17.00 -11.56 -3.23
N LEU A 53 16.99 -11.18 -1.94
CA LEU A 53 16.92 -9.79 -1.53
C LEU A 53 18.15 -9.00 -2.00
N LYS A 54 19.35 -9.53 -1.82
CA LYS A 54 20.58 -8.89 -2.33
C LYS A 54 20.55 -8.73 -3.85
N ALA A 55 20.10 -9.76 -4.57
CA ALA A 55 19.97 -9.71 -6.01
C ALA A 55 18.91 -8.67 -6.45
N ALA A 56 17.80 -8.57 -5.72
CA ALA A 56 16.75 -7.59 -5.96
C ALA A 56 17.23 -6.14 -5.76
N VAL A 57 17.96 -5.88 -4.66
CA VAL A 57 18.55 -4.56 -4.39
C VAL A 57 19.57 -4.20 -5.47
N ALA A 58 20.48 -5.11 -5.79
CA ALA A 58 21.49 -4.88 -6.84
C ALA A 58 20.85 -4.59 -8.21
N TYR A 59 19.79 -5.32 -8.57
CA TYR A 59 19.06 -5.09 -9.83
C TYR A 59 18.37 -3.72 -9.83
N ALA A 60 17.65 -3.37 -8.77
CA ALA A 60 16.94 -2.10 -8.68
C ALA A 60 17.92 -0.91 -8.74
N HIS A 61 19.00 -0.95 -7.95
CA HIS A 61 20.03 0.09 -7.93
C HIS A 61 20.74 0.25 -9.28
N ALA A 62 20.99 -0.83 -10.02
CA ALA A 62 21.54 -0.76 -11.37
C ALA A 62 20.63 0.02 -12.35
N HIS A 63 19.34 0.19 -12.01
CA HIS A 63 18.37 0.96 -12.78
C HIS A 63 17.98 2.28 -12.10
N ASN A 64 18.71 2.72 -11.07
CA ASN A 64 18.44 3.91 -10.25
C ASN A 64 17.08 3.88 -9.52
N VAL A 65 16.58 2.68 -9.17
CA VAL A 65 15.34 2.48 -8.42
C VAL A 65 15.65 2.14 -6.98
N ARG A 66 15.02 2.83 -6.02
CA ARG A 66 15.19 2.59 -4.58
C ARG A 66 14.42 1.35 -4.13
N VAL A 67 14.89 0.71 -3.04
CA VAL A 67 14.26 -0.47 -2.47
C VAL A 67 13.86 -0.22 -1.02
N HIS A 68 12.56 -0.30 -0.75
CA HIS A 68 12.00 -0.17 0.60
C HIS A 68 11.54 -1.53 1.11
N CYS A 69 12.05 -1.98 2.25
CA CYS A 69 11.68 -3.28 2.82
C CYS A 69 10.65 -3.13 3.94
N THR A 70 9.53 -3.85 3.84
CA THR A 70 8.50 -3.83 4.89
C THR A 70 8.86 -4.76 6.04
N ILE A 71 8.89 -4.21 7.25
CA ILE A 71 8.94 -4.90 8.55
C ILE A 71 7.77 -4.41 9.42
N ASN A 72 6.58 -4.42 8.84
CA ASN A 72 5.41 -3.73 9.35
C ASN A 72 4.38 -4.64 10.04
N THR A 73 4.77 -5.86 10.42
CA THR A 73 4.01 -6.66 11.39
C THR A 73 4.19 -6.09 12.80
N MET A 74 3.35 -6.55 13.74
CA MET A 74 3.51 -6.26 15.17
C MET A 74 4.24 -7.44 15.83
N PRO A 75 5.56 -7.37 16.03
CA PRO A 75 6.35 -8.47 16.57
C PRO A 75 6.00 -8.73 18.04
N ARG A 76 5.91 -10.01 18.43
CA ARG A 76 5.58 -10.43 19.77
C ARG A 76 6.67 -11.34 20.33
N GLY A 77 6.82 -11.36 21.65
CA GLY A 77 7.64 -12.31 22.38
C GLY A 77 9.00 -12.57 21.73
N ASP A 78 9.22 -13.79 21.28
CA ASP A 78 10.44 -14.27 20.64
C ASP A 78 10.71 -13.70 19.24
N GLU A 79 9.70 -13.17 18.58
CA GLU A 79 9.88 -12.50 17.28
C GLU A 79 10.74 -11.24 17.43
N ILE A 80 10.52 -10.44 18.49
CA ILE A 80 11.29 -9.23 18.73
C ILE A 80 12.78 -9.53 18.97
N VAL A 81 13.11 -10.72 19.51
CA VAL A 81 14.50 -11.16 19.75
C VAL A 81 15.23 -11.44 18.42
N ARG A 82 14.51 -11.88 17.38
CA ARG A 82 15.06 -12.18 16.05
C ARG A 82 15.20 -10.93 15.16
N LEU A 83 14.49 -9.85 15.50
CA LEU A 83 14.44 -8.65 14.68
C LEU A 83 15.80 -7.95 14.47
N PRO A 84 16.71 -7.84 15.47
CA PRO A 84 18.05 -7.26 15.27
C PRO A 84 18.81 -7.91 14.12
N ALA A 85 18.94 -9.23 14.12
CA ALA A 85 19.66 -9.95 13.07
C ALA A 85 19.00 -9.82 11.69
N HIS A 86 17.67 -9.64 11.64
CA HIS A 86 16.97 -9.36 10.39
C HIS A 86 17.29 -7.96 9.87
N LEU A 87 17.30 -6.95 10.75
CA LEU A 87 17.64 -5.57 10.42
C LEU A 87 19.09 -5.42 9.93
N GLU A 88 20.03 -6.09 10.57
CA GLU A 88 21.42 -6.14 10.11
C GLU A 88 21.53 -6.68 8.68
N ARG A 89 20.81 -7.77 8.37
CA ARG A 89 20.79 -8.31 7.00
C ARG A 89 20.21 -7.33 5.97
N LEU A 90 19.16 -6.56 6.32
CA LEU A 90 18.61 -5.52 5.44
C LEU A 90 19.63 -4.40 5.20
N ASN A 91 20.30 -3.95 6.27
CA ASN A 91 21.36 -2.95 6.19
C ASN A 91 22.51 -3.41 5.30
N ASP A 92 22.97 -4.64 5.47
CA ASP A 92 24.07 -5.23 4.70
C ASP A 92 23.69 -5.51 3.24
N ALA A 93 22.41 -5.76 2.97
CA ALA A 93 21.89 -5.90 1.61
C ALA A 93 21.80 -4.55 0.87
N GLY A 94 21.95 -3.41 1.56
CA GLY A 94 21.86 -2.08 0.97
C GLY A 94 20.44 -1.60 0.71
N VAL A 95 19.46 -2.06 1.52
CA VAL A 95 18.06 -1.57 1.45
C VAL A 95 18.05 -0.09 1.80
N ASP A 96 17.37 0.73 0.99
CA ASP A 96 17.32 2.19 1.16
C ASP A 96 16.46 2.62 2.35
N ALA A 97 15.34 1.92 2.58
CA ALA A 97 14.44 2.23 3.68
C ALA A 97 13.78 0.98 4.27
N VAL A 98 13.48 1.03 5.56
CA VAL A 98 12.63 0.05 6.25
C VAL A 98 11.28 0.69 6.60
N ILE A 99 10.19 0.01 6.27
CA ILE A 99 8.81 0.47 6.53
C ILE A 99 8.29 -0.25 7.77
N VAL A 100 8.13 0.47 8.89
CA VAL A 100 7.82 -0.07 10.22
C VAL A 100 6.49 0.44 10.75
N ALA A 101 5.80 -0.34 11.57
CA ALA A 101 4.54 0.05 12.22
C ALA A 101 4.62 0.10 13.75
N ASP A 102 5.55 -0.64 14.33
CA ASP A 102 5.75 -0.79 15.76
C ASP A 102 6.89 0.09 16.26
N LEU A 103 6.69 0.78 17.39
CA LEU A 103 7.70 1.69 17.96
C LEU A 103 8.97 0.96 18.42
N GLY A 104 8.83 -0.26 18.93
CA GLY A 104 9.98 -1.09 19.29
C GLY A 104 10.80 -1.48 18.07
N ALA A 105 10.13 -1.92 16.98
CA ALA A 105 10.77 -2.21 15.70
C ALA A 105 11.46 -0.96 15.12
N PHE A 106 10.83 0.22 15.21
CA PHE A 106 11.40 1.49 14.78
C PHE A 106 12.69 1.84 15.55
N THR A 107 12.66 1.64 16.86
CA THR A 107 13.83 1.89 17.73
C THR A 107 14.99 0.96 17.39
N LEU A 108 14.70 -0.33 17.19
CA LEU A 108 15.69 -1.32 16.80
C LEU A 108 16.25 -1.06 15.39
N ALA A 109 15.41 -0.61 14.46
CA ALA A 109 15.85 -0.25 13.10
C ALA A 109 16.91 0.86 13.14
N GLY A 110 16.73 1.90 13.96
CA GLY A 110 17.73 2.95 14.12
C GLY A 110 19.07 2.46 14.67
N LYS A 111 19.07 1.34 15.42
CA LYS A 111 20.27 0.75 16.00
C LYS A 111 20.96 -0.26 15.09
N TYR A 112 20.19 -1.13 14.43
CA TYR A 112 20.71 -2.31 13.71
C TYR A 112 20.64 -2.17 12.17
N ALA A 113 19.98 -1.12 11.67
CA ALA A 113 19.98 -0.76 10.25
C ALA A 113 20.21 0.75 10.08
N PRO A 114 21.34 1.29 10.56
CA PRO A 114 21.58 2.75 10.61
C PRO A 114 21.70 3.39 9.22
N ASN A 115 22.00 2.62 8.18
CA ASN A 115 22.07 3.11 6.80
C ASN A 115 20.72 3.12 6.09
N CYS A 116 19.70 2.49 6.66
CA CYS A 116 18.34 2.50 6.09
C CYS A 116 17.55 3.68 6.65
N GLN A 117 16.85 4.40 5.78
CA GLN A 117 15.83 5.34 6.20
C GLN A 117 14.71 4.63 6.95
N ARG A 118 14.04 5.32 7.87
CA ARG A 118 12.94 4.76 8.67
C ARG A 118 11.62 5.40 8.24
N HIS A 119 10.79 4.64 7.55
CA HIS A 119 9.47 5.05 7.09
C HIS A 119 8.38 4.46 7.99
N ILE A 120 7.41 5.27 8.40
CA ILE A 120 6.32 4.80 9.25
C ILE A 120 5.18 4.27 8.38
N SER A 121 4.84 3.00 8.58
CA SER A 121 3.79 2.31 7.84
C SER A 121 2.40 2.92 8.08
N THR A 122 1.52 2.86 7.07
CA THR A 122 0.08 3.14 7.22
C THR A 122 -0.58 2.33 8.34
N GLN A 123 0.02 1.22 8.75
CA GLN A 123 -0.41 0.39 9.88
C GLN A 123 -0.29 1.10 11.23
N ALA A 124 0.51 2.15 11.34
CA ALA A 124 0.56 3.02 12.51
C ALA A 124 -0.64 3.99 12.56
N SER A 125 -1.48 4.02 11.50
CA SER A 125 -2.73 4.80 11.41
C SER A 125 -2.51 6.30 11.65
N ILE A 126 -1.51 6.89 10.96
CA ILE A 126 -1.22 8.33 11.06
C ILE A 126 -2.31 9.11 10.35
N SER A 127 -3.09 9.87 11.12
CA SER A 127 -4.27 10.61 10.66
C SER A 127 -4.24 12.10 11.00
N ASN A 128 -3.14 12.61 11.56
CA ASN A 128 -3.00 14.03 11.90
C ASN A 128 -1.52 14.45 11.96
N TYR A 129 -1.28 15.77 11.83
CA TYR A 129 0.07 16.33 11.81
C TYR A 129 0.81 16.22 13.16
N VAL A 130 0.11 16.18 14.28
CA VAL A 130 0.75 16.06 15.61
C VAL A 130 1.43 14.69 15.72
N THR A 131 0.74 13.62 15.29
CA THR A 131 1.32 12.27 15.23
C THR A 131 2.47 12.18 14.21
N ALA A 132 2.31 12.83 13.05
CA ALA A 132 3.37 12.86 12.03
C ALA A 132 4.64 13.54 12.55
N ASN A 133 4.50 14.70 13.22
CA ASN A 133 5.60 15.44 13.84
C ASN A 133 6.27 14.62 14.96
N ALA A 134 5.49 13.94 15.81
CA ALA A 134 6.06 13.08 16.85
C ALA A 134 6.94 11.96 16.28
N TRP A 135 6.54 11.35 15.16
CA TRP A 135 7.39 10.38 14.47
C TRP A 135 8.64 11.00 13.85
N TYR A 136 8.51 12.22 13.29
CA TYR A 136 9.66 12.97 12.78
C TYR A 136 10.67 13.29 13.88
N ASP A 137 10.21 13.75 15.03
CA ASP A 137 11.06 14.05 16.20
C ASP A 137 11.79 12.80 16.71
N LEU A 138 11.19 11.62 16.56
CA LEU A 138 11.85 10.33 16.84
C LEU A 138 12.83 9.91 15.74
N GLY A 139 12.89 10.63 14.62
CA GLY A 139 13.83 10.41 13.51
C GLY A 139 13.26 9.60 12.35
N ALA A 140 11.95 9.58 12.15
CA ALA A 140 11.36 9.08 10.92
C ALA A 140 11.64 10.07 9.77
N SER A 141 12.03 9.55 8.60
CA SER A 141 12.24 10.35 7.40
C SER A 141 10.96 10.47 6.55
N ARG A 142 10.04 9.49 6.67
CA ARG A 142 8.78 9.45 5.92
C ARG A 142 7.65 8.88 6.78
N VAL A 143 6.45 9.40 6.56
CA VAL A 143 5.20 8.84 7.10
C VAL A 143 4.26 8.44 5.97
N ILE A 144 3.72 7.21 6.04
CA ILE A 144 2.69 6.71 5.12
C ILE A 144 1.35 6.89 5.82
N LEU A 145 0.54 7.80 5.30
CA LEU A 145 -0.72 8.22 5.92
C LEU A 145 -1.76 7.08 5.97
N ALA A 146 -2.69 7.21 6.90
CA ALA A 146 -3.91 6.41 6.92
C ALA A 146 -4.71 6.64 5.63
N ARG A 147 -5.35 5.58 5.11
CA ARG A 147 -6.09 5.62 3.83
C ARG A 147 -7.50 6.17 3.97
N GLU A 148 -7.90 6.48 5.16
CA GLU A 148 -9.21 6.99 5.55
C GLU A 148 -9.28 8.53 5.56
N LEU A 149 -8.19 9.19 5.15
CA LEU A 149 -8.09 10.65 5.10
C LEU A 149 -8.63 11.22 3.79
N SER A 150 -9.26 12.39 3.88
CA SER A 150 -9.59 13.26 2.75
C SER A 150 -8.36 14.03 2.25
N LEU A 151 -8.41 14.55 1.02
CA LEU A 151 -7.34 15.41 0.48
C LEU A 151 -7.13 16.67 1.33
N GLU A 152 -8.18 17.23 1.90
CA GLU A 152 -8.10 18.41 2.78
C GLU A 152 -7.34 18.09 4.08
N GLU A 153 -7.62 16.93 4.68
CA GLU A 153 -6.88 16.47 5.87
C GLU A 153 -5.41 16.21 5.55
N ILE A 154 -5.11 15.62 4.40
CA ILE A 154 -3.73 15.41 3.94
C ILE A 154 -3.02 16.75 3.73
N ARG A 155 -3.69 17.73 3.12
CA ARG A 155 -3.18 19.10 2.96
C ARG A 155 -2.86 19.73 4.31
N THR A 156 -3.79 19.61 5.26
CA THR A 156 -3.59 20.10 6.63
C THR A 156 -2.38 19.45 7.31
N ILE A 157 -2.16 18.15 7.09
CA ILE A 157 -0.97 17.45 7.59
C ILE A 157 0.28 18.04 6.93
N ARG A 158 0.31 18.19 5.59
CA ARG A 158 1.48 18.71 4.87
C ARG A 158 1.84 20.14 5.30
N GLU A 159 0.87 21.00 5.46
CA GLU A 159 1.07 22.40 5.85
C GLU A 159 1.60 22.58 7.29
N ASN A 160 1.37 21.59 8.16
CA ASN A 160 1.75 21.64 9.58
C ASN A 160 2.89 20.67 9.94
N THR A 161 3.60 20.14 8.94
CA THR A 161 4.78 19.26 9.12
C THR A 161 6.02 19.89 8.50
N PRO A 162 7.24 19.58 9.00
CA PRO A 162 8.48 20.02 8.38
C PRO A 162 8.59 19.62 6.90
N ALA A 163 9.22 20.46 6.09
CA ALA A 163 9.41 20.18 4.66
C ALA A 163 10.28 18.92 4.42
N GLU A 164 11.17 18.64 5.35
CA GLU A 164 12.08 17.48 5.34
C GLU A 164 11.35 16.17 5.65
N LEU A 165 10.20 16.22 6.31
CA LEU A 165 9.38 15.02 6.52
C LEU A 165 8.66 14.67 5.22
N GLU A 166 9.02 13.55 4.63
CA GLU A 166 8.33 13.03 3.46
C GLU A 166 6.95 12.47 3.82
N ILE A 167 5.95 12.79 3.00
CA ILE A 167 4.57 12.28 3.16
C ILE A 167 4.23 11.39 1.98
N GLU A 168 3.86 10.15 2.27
CA GLU A 168 3.46 9.13 1.32
C GLU A 168 1.99 8.79 1.49
N ALA A 169 1.27 8.63 0.37
CA ALA A 169 -0.12 8.19 0.38
C ALA A 169 -0.37 7.10 -0.67
N PHE A 170 -1.34 6.22 -0.40
CA PHE A 170 -1.79 5.25 -1.40
C PHE A 170 -2.63 5.92 -2.46
N VAL A 171 -2.43 5.51 -3.72
CA VAL A 171 -3.15 6.06 -4.88
C VAL A 171 -3.86 4.99 -5.71
N HIS A 172 -3.52 3.72 -5.51
CA HIS A 172 -4.12 2.63 -6.28
C HIS A 172 -4.14 1.32 -5.50
N GLY A 173 -5.15 0.48 -5.79
CA GLY A 173 -5.24 -0.91 -5.38
C GLY A 173 -6.20 -1.18 -4.23
N ALA A 174 -6.09 -2.36 -3.65
CA ALA A 174 -7.07 -2.91 -2.72
C ALA A 174 -7.17 -2.12 -1.41
N MET A 175 -8.38 -1.68 -1.08
CA MET A 175 -8.70 -1.06 0.22
C MET A 175 -9.08 -2.11 1.27
N CYS A 176 -8.81 -1.81 2.53
CA CYS A 176 -9.28 -2.57 3.67
C CYS A 176 -10.61 -1.99 4.17
N VAL A 177 -11.49 -2.84 4.73
CA VAL A 177 -12.74 -2.40 5.36
C VAL A 177 -12.52 -1.72 6.71
N SER A 178 -11.42 -1.99 7.36
CA SER A 178 -11.01 -1.40 8.64
C SER A 178 -9.74 -0.58 8.47
N TYR A 179 -9.44 0.26 9.45
CA TYR A 179 -8.11 0.86 9.56
C TYR A 179 -7.03 -0.22 9.43
N SER A 180 -6.01 0.06 8.65
CA SER A 180 -4.95 -0.90 8.34
C SER A 180 -4.30 -1.42 9.62
N GLY A 181 -4.22 -2.76 9.74
CA GLY A 181 -3.63 -3.44 10.92
C GLY A 181 -4.50 -3.46 12.18
N ARG A 182 -5.74 -2.95 12.15
CA ARG A 182 -6.62 -2.86 13.33
C ARG A 182 -7.80 -3.84 13.31
N CYS A 183 -7.93 -4.66 12.28
CA CYS A 183 -9.04 -5.60 12.12
C CYS A 183 -8.77 -6.93 12.84
N LEU A 184 -9.72 -7.35 13.68
CA LEU A 184 -9.69 -8.65 14.36
C LEU A 184 -10.57 -9.71 13.68
N LEU A 185 -11.36 -9.35 12.66
CA LEU A 185 -12.35 -10.23 12.04
C LEU A 185 -11.73 -11.55 11.54
N SER A 186 -10.56 -11.48 10.90
CA SER A 186 -9.85 -12.65 10.42
C SER A 186 -9.44 -13.58 11.55
N ASN A 187 -8.97 -13.04 12.68
CA ASN A 187 -8.56 -13.83 13.83
C ASN A 187 -9.78 -14.53 14.46
N TYR A 188 -10.87 -13.79 14.68
CA TYR A 188 -12.11 -14.38 15.25
C TYR A 188 -12.70 -15.49 14.38
N MET A 189 -12.73 -15.29 13.07
CA MET A 189 -13.42 -16.23 12.16
C MET A 189 -12.56 -17.43 11.75
N THR A 190 -11.23 -17.27 11.72
CA THR A 190 -10.35 -18.28 11.11
C THR A 190 -9.10 -18.61 11.92
N GLY A 191 -8.88 -17.95 13.06
CA GLY A 191 -7.65 -18.05 13.84
C GLY A 191 -6.43 -17.39 13.18
N ARG A 192 -6.57 -16.78 11.99
CA ARG A 192 -5.49 -16.15 11.25
C ARG A 192 -5.37 -14.66 11.58
N ASP A 193 -4.24 -14.27 12.16
CA ASP A 193 -4.02 -12.91 12.65
C ASP A 193 -3.66 -11.94 11.50
N ALA A 194 -4.57 -10.99 11.24
CA ALA A 194 -4.38 -9.98 10.22
C ALA A 194 -3.21 -9.03 10.54
N SER A 195 -2.97 -8.72 11.83
CA SER A 195 -1.87 -7.85 12.26
C SER A 195 -0.48 -8.48 12.06
N ARG A 196 -0.45 -9.77 11.75
CA ARG A 196 0.76 -10.57 11.49
C ARG A 196 0.86 -11.02 10.02
N GLY A 197 0.11 -10.40 9.12
CA GLY A 197 0.17 -10.72 7.69
C GLY A 197 -0.65 -11.92 7.24
N ALA A 198 -1.36 -12.60 8.15
CA ALA A 198 -2.09 -13.84 7.85
C ALA A 198 -3.59 -13.62 7.58
N CYS A 199 -4.01 -12.41 7.19
CA CYS A 199 -5.41 -12.09 6.95
C CYS A 199 -6.07 -13.05 5.95
N ALA A 200 -7.16 -13.72 6.37
CA ALA A 200 -7.98 -14.58 5.52
C ALA A 200 -8.97 -13.82 4.65
N GLN A 201 -9.06 -12.50 4.83
CA GLN A 201 -9.99 -11.62 4.11
C GLN A 201 -11.48 -11.97 4.30
N PRO A 202 -11.94 -12.28 5.53
CA PRO A 202 -13.33 -12.70 5.75
C PRO A 202 -14.35 -11.61 5.39
N CYS A 203 -13.95 -10.33 5.39
CA CYS A 203 -14.79 -9.23 4.91
C CYS A 203 -15.18 -9.35 3.43
N ARG A 204 -14.61 -10.32 2.71
CA ARG A 204 -14.90 -10.61 1.29
C ARG A 204 -15.65 -11.92 1.09
N TYR A 205 -16.05 -12.60 2.18
CA TYR A 205 -16.85 -13.82 2.11
C TYR A 205 -18.33 -13.47 1.92
N HIS A 206 -19.08 -14.38 1.33
CA HIS A 206 -20.52 -14.30 1.29
C HIS A 206 -21.10 -14.68 2.65
N TYR A 207 -22.03 -13.88 3.13
CA TYR A 207 -22.71 -14.12 4.40
C TYR A 207 -24.22 -14.08 4.23
N ALA A 208 -24.91 -14.79 5.14
CA ALA A 208 -26.33 -14.66 5.35
C ALA A 208 -26.61 -14.52 6.85
N LEU A 209 -27.56 -13.68 7.23
CA LEU A 209 -28.05 -13.62 8.61
C LEU A 209 -29.01 -14.76 8.86
N MET A 210 -28.90 -15.36 10.04
CA MET A 210 -29.84 -16.32 10.58
C MET A 210 -30.31 -15.81 11.94
N GLU A 211 -31.60 -15.73 12.14
CA GLU A 211 -32.15 -15.41 13.45
C GLU A 211 -32.14 -16.65 14.35
N GLU A 212 -31.62 -16.54 15.56
CA GLU A 212 -31.51 -17.68 16.51
C GLU A 212 -32.85 -18.35 16.76
N LYS A 213 -33.96 -17.59 16.78
CA LYS A 213 -35.30 -18.09 16.99
C LYS A 213 -35.97 -18.73 15.76
N ARG A 214 -35.32 -18.59 14.60
CA ARG A 214 -35.75 -19.16 13.31
C ARG A 214 -34.60 -19.92 12.64
N PRO A 215 -34.16 -21.04 13.24
CA PRO A 215 -33.02 -21.80 12.72
C PRO A 215 -33.38 -22.38 11.33
N GLY A 216 -32.48 -22.26 10.39
CA GLY A 216 -32.65 -22.76 9.03
C GLY A 216 -33.25 -21.75 8.03
N GLU A 217 -33.70 -20.58 8.50
CA GLU A 217 -34.06 -19.46 7.64
C GLU A 217 -32.86 -18.53 7.49
N TYR A 218 -32.39 -18.34 6.24
CA TYR A 218 -31.26 -17.48 5.92
C TYR A 218 -31.77 -16.21 5.26
N PHE A 219 -31.46 -15.05 5.85
CA PHE A 219 -31.78 -13.76 5.31
C PHE A 219 -30.51 -13.20 4.63
N PRO A 220 -30.50 -13.12 3.29
CA PRO A 220 -29.37 -12.48 2.61
C PRO A 220 -29.26 -11.04 3.08
N ILE A 221 -28.01 -10.58 3.32
CA ILE A 221 -27.73 -9.21 3.79
C ILE A 221 -27.63 -8.24 2.63
N GLU A 222 -28.01 -8.70 1.44
CA GLU A 222 -27.87 -7.95 0.26
C GLU A 222 -28.95 -8.05 -0.74
N GLU A 223 -28.98 -7.11 -1.65
CA GLU A 223 -30.09 -6.84 -2.54
C GLU A 223 -29.80 -7.03 -4.02
N ASP A 224 -28.95 -7.96 -4.41
CA ASP A 224 -28.88 -8.29 -5.81
C ASP A 224 -29.00 -9.80 -6.07
N GLU A 225 -29.27 -10.15 -7.32
CA GLU A 225 -29.53 -11.51 -7.77
C GLU A 225 -28.35 -12.51 -7.58
N LYS A 226 -27.24 -12.11 -6.92
CA LYS A 226 -25.98 -12.88 -6.88
C LYS A 226 -25.29 -13.07 -5.53
N GLY A 227 -25.78 -12.50 -4.44
CA GLY A 227 -25.27 -12.77 -3.08
C GLY A 227 -24.91 -11.55 -2.24
N SER A 228 -24.77 -11.77 -0.93
CA SER A 228 -24.61 -10.72 0.09
C SER A 228 -23.18 -10.38 0.42
N TYR A 229 -22.84 -9.09 0.51
CA TYR A 229 -21.52 -8.58 0.87
C TYR A 229 -21.62 -7.53 1.96
N ILE A 230 -21.38 -7.93 3.20
CA ILE A 230 -21.54 -7.01 4.34
C ILE A 230 -20.46 -5.94 4.38
N LEU A 231 -19.26 -6.19 3.83
CA LEU A 231 -18.07 -5.40 4.14
C LEU A 231 -17.12 -5.21 2.93
N ASN A 232 -17.62 -5.28 1.70
CA ASN A 232 -16.76 -5.22 0.52
C ASN A 232 -16.37 -3.77 0.17
N SER A 233 -15.13 -3.38 0.45
CA SER A 233 -14.57 -2.09 0.01
C SER A 233 -14.21 -2.13 -1.49
N ARG A 234 -14.38 -1.02 -2.19
CA ARG A 234 -13.90 -0.82 -3.56
C ARG A 234 -12.37 -0.78 -3.59
N ASP A 235 -11.79 -1.03 -4.76
CA ASP A 235 -10.36 -0.76 -4.97
C ASP A 235 -10.17 0.75 -5.24
N MET A 236 -9.05 1.29 -4.77
CA MET A 236 -8.71 2.70 -5.00
C MET A 236 -8.12 2.88 -6.40
N CYS A 237 -8.49 3.96 -7.08
CA CYS A 237 -7.83 4.44 -8.29
C CYS A 237 -7.89 5.96 -8.34
N MET A 238 -6.74 6.61 -8.35
CA MET A 238 -6.59 8.07 -8.35
C MET A 238 -5.99 8.58 -9.66
N ILE A 239 -5.98 7.78 -10.71
CA ILE A 239 -5.30 8.11 -11.97
C ILE A 239 -5.86 9.37 -12.63
N ASP A 240 -7.17 9.63 -12.49
CA ASP A 240 -7.85 10.81 -13.03
C ASP A 240 -7.67 12.07 -12.15
N HIS A 241 -6.99 11.96 -11.00
CA HIS A 241 -6.89 12.99 -9.97
C HIS A 241 -5.45 13.29 -9.56
N LEU A 242 -4.50 13.07 -10.46
CA LEU A 242 -3.08 13.26 -10.16
C LEU A 242 -2.74 14.73 -9.88
N ASP A 243 -3.39 15.68 -10.56
CA ASP A 243 -3.19 17.10 -10.30
C ASP A 243 -3.49 17.47 -8.84
N ASP A 244 -4.57 16.95 -8.27
CA ASP A 244 -4.94 17.19 -6.87
C ASP A 244 -3.89 16.62 -5.90
N LEU A 245 -3.33 15.43 -6.23
CA LEU A 245 -2.28 14.80 -5.44
C LEU A 245 -0.95 15.57 -5.52
N LEU A 246 -0.61 16.11 -6.68
CA LEU A 246 0.55 16.98 -6.88
C LEU A 246 0.40 18.30 -6.12
N ASP A 247 -0.80 18.88 -6.13
CA ASP A 247 -1.10 20.15 -5.45
C ASP A 247 -1.10 20.04 -3.92
N VAL A 248 -1.37 18.85 -3.38
CA VAL A 248 -1.27 18.56 -1.93
C VAL A 248 0.18 18.49 -1.47
N GLY A 249 1.14 18.24 -2.39
CA GLY A 249 2.57 18.19 -2.07
C GLY A 249 3.02 16.88 -1.42
N LEU A 250 2.46 15.75 -1.88
CA LEU A 250 2.92 14.41 -1.50
C LEU A 250 4.35 14.16 -2.02
N SER A 251 5.17 13.51 -1.22
CA SER A 251 6.54 13.12 -1.59
C SER A 251 6.59 11.77 -2.30
N SER A 252 5.59 10.90 -2.07
CA SER A 252 5.54 9.56 -2.67
C SER A 252 4.09 9.11 -2.88
N LEU A 253 3.84 8.52 -4.05
CA LEU A 253 2.58 7.92 -4.46
C LEU A 253 2.73 6.40 -4.47
N LYS A 254 1.98 5.70 -3.61
CA LYS A 254 2.11 4.26 -3.40
C LYS A 254 1.02 3.46 -4.07
N ILE A 255 1.42 2.47 -4.85
CA ILE A 255 0.53 1.46 -5.44
C ILE A 255 0.46 0.25 -4.51
N GLU A 256 -0.75 -0.16 -4.06
CA GLU A 256 -0.96 -1.44 -3.36
C GLU A 256 -1.09 -2.57 -4.39
N GLY A 257 -0.41 -3.69 -4.16
CA GLY A 257 -0.50 -4.80 -5.11
C GLY A 257 0.55 -5.89 -4.94
N ARG A 258 1.23 -6.00 -3.80
CA ARG A 258 2.34 -6.96 -3.62
C ARG A 258 1.97 -8.41 -3.88
N ALA A 259 0.69 -8.78 -3.67
CA ALA A 259 0.15 -10.12 -3.96
C ALA A 259 -0.52 -10.23 -5.33
N LYS A 260 -0.48 -9.17 -6.14
CA LYS A 260 -1.04 -9.15 -7.50
C LYS A 260 -0.05 -9.76 -8.51
N SER A 261 -0.47 -9.94 -9.78
CA SER A 261 0.37 -10.50 -10.85
C SER A 261 1.50 -9.55 -11.30
N ALA A 262 2.45 -10.06 -12.06
CA ALA A 262 3.47 -9.26 -12.72
C ALA A 262 2.86 -8.32 -13.77
N TYR A 263 1.81 -8.77 -14.46
CA TYR A 263 1.03 -7.95 -15.39
C TYR A 263 0.41 -6.73 -14.68
N TYR A 264 -0.20 -6.93 -13.49
CA TYR A 264 -0.72 -5.83 -12.70
C TYR A 264 0.38 -4.83 -12.32
N ALA A 265 1.53 -5.32 -11.85
CA ALA A 265 2.64 -4.46 -11.47
C ALA A 265 3.14 -3.62 -12.67
N ALA A 266 3.25 -4.23 -13.85
CA ALA A 266 3.64 -3.56 -15.08
C ALA A 266 2.62 -2.47 -15.49
N ILE A 267 1.37 -2.88 -15.70
CA ILE A 267 0.34 -1.98 -16.26
C ILE A 267 0.04 -0.83 -15.33
N VAL A 268 -0.19 -1.09 -14.04
CA VAL A 268 -0.53 -0.01 -13.09
C VAL A 268 0.65 0.95 -12.91
N THR A 269 1.89 0.43 -12.78
CA THR A 269 3.06 1.31 -12.65
C THR A 269 3.27 2.15 -13.90
N GLY A 270 3.18 1.55 -15.10
CA GLY A 270 3.33 2.24 -16.38
C GLY A 270 2.27 3.33 -16.58
N ALA A 271 1.01 3.02 -16.32
CA ALA A 271 -0.07 3.99 -16.42
C ALA A 271 0.15 5.21 -15.51
N TYR A 272 0.45 4.97 -14.22
CA TYR A 272 0.76 6.07 -13.30
C TYR A 272 2.01 6.86 -13.70
N ARG A 273 3.06 6.21 -14.21
CA ARG A 273 4.27 6.90 -14.69
C ARG A 273 3.96 7.84 -15.83
N HIS A 274 3.27 7.37 -16.87
CA HIS A 274 2.90 8.18 -18.01
C HIS A 274 1.99 9.36 -17.62
N CYS A 275 0.98 9.08 -16.79
CA CYS A 275 0.07 10.14 -16.34
C CYS A 275 0.77 11.20 -15.46
N LEU A 276 1.73 10.78 -14.59
CA LEU A 276 2.55 11.71 -13.82
C LEU A 276 3.45 12.58 -14.71
N ASP A 277 4.06 11.98 -15.72
CA ASP A 277 4.91 12.71 -16.66
C ASP A 277 4.10 13.71 -17.50
N ASP A 278 2.87 13.36 -17.88
CA ASP A 278 1.95 14.25 -18.57
C ASP A 278 1.49 15.41 -17.68
N ALA A 279 1.05 15.10 -16.45
CA ALA A 279 0.64 16.10 -15.47
C ALA A 279 1.77 17.10 -15.14
N ALA A 280 3.00 16.58 -14.95
CA ALA A 280 4.16 17.44 -14.70
C ALA A 280 4.52 18.35 -15.89
N ALA A 281 4.30 17.88 -17.10
CA ALA A 281 4.53 18.64 -18.32
C ALA A 281 3.34 19.55 -18.68
N GLY A 282 2.29 19.58 -17.88
CA GLY A 282 1.05 20.32 -18.15
C GLY A 282 0.30 19.81 -19.38
N ARG A 283 0.51 18.55 -19.76
CA ARG A 283 -0.21 17.91 -20.86
C ARG A 283 -1.49 17.24 -20.37
N PRO A 284 -2.53 17.16 -21.19
CA PRO A 284 -3.70 16.32 -20.87
C PRO A 284 -3.26 14.85 -20.70
N ILE A 285 -3.81 14.19 -19.69
CA ILE A 285 -3.63 12.74 -19.50
C ILE A 285 -4.30 12.00 -20.67
N ASP A 286 -3.56 11.09 -21.32
CA ASP A 286 -4.11 10.26 -22.38
C ASP A 286 -5.11 9.24 -21.78
N PRO A 287 -6.37 9.21 -22.25
CA PRO A 287 -7.40 8.29 -21.76
C PRO A 287 -7.01 6.81 -21.85
N VAL A 288 -6.09 6.44 -22.74
CA VAL A 288 -5.62 5.05 -22.87
C VAL A 288 -5.10 4.49 -21.56
N TRP A 289 -4.44 5.31 -20.73
CA TRP A 289 -3.92 4.86 -19.44
C TRP A 289 -5.02 4.55 -18.43
N ARG A 290 -6.15 5.25 -18.52
CA ARG A 290 -7.35 4.93 -17.75
C ARG A 290 -7.92 3.58 -18.18
N ASP A 291 -8.01 3.35 -19.47
CA ASP A 291 -8.50 2.07 -20.01
C ASP A 291 -7.56 0.91 -19.64
N GLU A 292 -6.24 1.12 -19.69
CA GLU A 292 -5.26 0.08 -19.32
C GLU A 292 -5.41 -0.40 -17.88
N VAL A 293 -5.67 0.50 -16.91
CA VAL A 293 -5.87 0.08 -15.52
C VAL A 293 -7.20 -0.64 -15.27
N GLU A 294 -8.17 -0.53 -16.17
CA GLU A 294 -9.42 -1.33 -16.11
C GLU A 294 -9.20 -2.79 -16.59
N HIS A 295 -8.10 -3.07 -17.30
CA HIS A 295 -7.81 -4.42 -17.81
C HIS A 295 -7.12 -5.32 -16.79
N VAL A 296 -6.62 -4.78 -15.67
CA VAL A 296 -6.04 -5.60 -14.61
C VAL A 296 -7.11 -6.17 -13.68
N SER A 297 -6.76 -7.17 -12.88
CA SER A 297 -7.68 -7.76 -11.91
C SER A 297 -7.93 -6.81 -10.74
N HIS A 298 -9.15 -6.25 -10.65
CA HIS A 298 -9.55 -5.31 -9.62
C HIS A 298 -11.02 -5.48 -9.23
N ARG A 299 -11.43 -4.90 -8.10
CA ARG A 299 -12.81 -4.61 -7.73
C ARG A 299 -13.22 -3.27 -8.34
N PRO A 300 -14.53 -2.93 -8.42
CA PRO A 300 -14.92 -1.62 -8.91
C PRO A 300 -14.12 -0.50 -8.25
N TYR A 301 -13.63 0.43 -9.06
CA TYR A 301 -12.79 1.53 -8.59
C TYR A 301 -13.58 2.62 -7.89
N ALA A 302 -12.92 3.28 -6.94
CA ALA A 302 -13.35 4.52 -6.29
C ALA A 302 -12.10 5.32 -5.90
N THR A 303 -12.30 6.56 -5.49
CA THR A 303 -11.22 7.44 -5.04
C THR A 303 -10.82 7.23 -3.56
N GLY A 304 -11.24 6.12 -2.94
CA GLY A 304 -11.08 5.94 -1.50
C GLY A 304 -11.85 7.03 -0.74
N PHE A 305 -11.24 7.56 0.32
CA PHE A 305 -11.83 8.63 1.14
C PHE A 305 -11.42 10.04 0.69
N TYR A 306 -10.63 10.19 -0.36
CA TYR A 306 -10.05 11.48 -0.75
C TYR A 306 -11.08 12.56 -1.05
N TYR A 307 -12.24 12.20 -1.58
CA TYR A 307 -13.36 13.12 -1.86
C TYR A 307 -14.60 12.84 -0.99
N GLY A 308 -14.42 12.16 0.13
CA GLY A 308 -15.49 11.83 1.06
C GLY A 308 -15.67 10.33 1.24
N TYR A 309 -16.77 9.94 1.86
CA TYR A 309 -17.04 8.53 2.15
C TYR A 309 -17.28 7.74 0.85
N PRO A 310 -16.48 6.70 0.55
CA PRO A 310 -16.54 5.99 -0.73
C PRO A 310 -17.80 5.12 -0.91
N GLY A 311 -18.60 4.98 0.14
CA GLY A 311 -19.71 4.04 0.18
C GLY A 311 -19.27 2.58 0.16
N GLN A 312 -20.19 1.68 0.45
CA GLN A 312 -20.03 0.26 0.16
C GLN A 312 -20.68 -0.01 -1.20
N TYR A 313 -20.01 -0.81 -2.03
CA TYR A 313 -20.54 -1.18 -3.31
C TYR A 313 -21.09 -2.60 -3.23
N TYR A 314 -22.39 -2.72 -3.46
CA TYR A 314 -23.11 -3.98 -3.28
C TYR A 314 -23.22 -4.79 -4.58
N GLU A 315 -23.14 -4.15 -5.75
CA GLU A 315 -23.53 -4.74 -7.03
C GLU A 315 -22.52 -5.67 -7.72
N ASN A 316 -21.31 -5.85 -7.25
CA ASN A 316 -20.41 -6.83 -7.87
C ASN A 316 -19.24 -7.21 -6.98
N SER A 317 -19.32 -8.31 -6.30
CA SER A 317 -18.25 -8.88 -5.48
C SER A 317 -17.21 -9.64 -6.29
N ARG A 318 -17.37 -9.76 -7.59
CA ARG A 318 -16.40 -10.44 -8.42
C ARG A 318 -15.28 -9.48 -8.80
N TYR A 319 -14.04 -9.97 -8.70
CA TYR A 319 -12.93 -9.31 -9.37
C TYR A 319 -13.21 -9.27 -10.88
N ILE A 320 -13.03 -8.11 -11.47
CA ILE A 320 -12.83 -7.99 -12.91
C ILE A 320 -11.55 -8.74 -13.20
N ARG A 321 -11.60 -9.73 -14.06
CA ARG A 321 -10.45 -10.61 -14.32
C ARG A 321 -9.54 -9.96 -15.35
N GLU A 322 -8.24 -10.20 -15.21
CA GLU A 322 -7.25 -9.88 -16.24
C GLU A 322 -7.65 -10.53 -17.57
N TRP A 323 -7.42 -9.83 -18.66
CA TRP A 323 -7.52 -10.42 -19.98
C TRP A 323 -6.45 -11.50 -20.11
N GLN A 324 -6.86 -12.72 -20.40
CA GLN A 324 -5.91 -13.73 -20.80
C GLN A 324 -5.60 -13.51 -22.28
N VAL A 325 -4.33 -13.23 -22.59
CA VAL A 325 -3.84 -13.33 -23.95
C VAL A 325 -3.88 -14.82 -24.33
N VAL A 326 -4.78 -15.17 -25.26
CA VAL A 326 -4.91 -16.52 -25.81
C VAL A 326 -3.83 -16.74 -26.85
#